data_69934e6c7170404f2e55e6729075f3cd
#
_entry.id   69934e6c7170404f2e55e6729075f3cd
#
_cell.length_a   1.000
_cell.length_b   1.000
_cell.length_c   1.000
_cell.angle_alpha   90.00
_cell.angle_beta   90.00
_cell.angle_gamma   90.00
#
_symmetry.space_group_name_H-M   'P 1'
#
loop_
_entity.id
_entity.type
_entity.pdbx_description
1 polymer ?
#
loop_
_entity_poly.entity_id
_entity_poly.type
_entity_poly.pdbx_seq_one_letter_code
_entity_poly.pdbx_strand_id
1 'polypeptide(L)'
;MANFPDLLKGSSCRSHCGILTGLGVGPGDPDLITVKALTCLEQAAVVAYPRGRQGAPGLAQRIIADRLAPHQHQLPLDFPYVLEAEILEDAWQKAAEQVWQVLRQGQDVVFACEGDLGFYSTFTYLAQALAAHHPNLIIRRVPGICSPMAAVSALGIPLTLQSDKLVILPALYSLADLDQALDWAEVTVLLKVNSVYPQVWALLQRRQLLHQSSVVVRASQLDQEIYDDLSRYPELQLPYFSLMVIRCP
;
A
#
# COMPACT_ATOMS: atom_id res chain seq x y z
N MET A 1 11.01 -6.15 -19.20
CA MET A 1 10.03 -7.16 -18.69
C MET A 1 10.80 -8.21 -17.92
N ALA A 2 10.82 -8.13 -16.60
CA ALA A 2 11.46 -9.14 -15.77
C ALA A 2 10.51 -10.33 -15.65
N ASN A 3 10.96 -11.52 -16.07
CA ASN A 3 10.24 -12.77 -15.89
C ASN A 3 10.07 -13.06 -14.39
N PHE A 4 8.84 -13.23 -13.94
CA PHE A 4 8.53 -13.81 -12.64
C PHE A 4 8.89 -15.30 -12.69
N PRO A 5 9.88 -15.78 -11.93
CA PRO A 5 10.16 -17.21 -11.88
C PRO A 5 9.08 -17.95 -11.10
N ASP A 6 8.81 -19.16 -11.55
CA ASP A 6 7.86 -20.17 -11.07
C ASP A 6 7.98 -20.42 -9.55
N LEU A 7 7.10 -19.82 -8.75
CA LEU A 7 7.10 -19.88 -7.27
C LEU A 7 6.35 -21.10 -6.71
N LEU A 8 6.10 -22.15 -7.51
CA LEU A 8 5.27 -23.28 -7.09
C LEU A 8 5.98 -24.64 -7.09
N LYS A 9 7.29 -24.72 -7.20
CA LYS A 9 8.00 -26.02 -7.08
C LYS A 9 8.67 -26.13 -5.71
N GLY A 10 7.96 -26.76 -4.77
CA GLY A 10 8.54 -27.26 -3.54
C GLY A 10 9.50 -28.42 -3.80
N SER A 11 10.80 -28.21 -3.68
CA SER A 11 11.75 -29.29 -3.46
C SER A 11 12.11 -29.30 -1.97
N SER A 12 11.96 -30.46 -1.36
CA SER A 12 12.21 -30.74 0.05
C SER A 12 13.70 -30.63 0.37
N CYS A 13 14.13 -29.45 0.77
CA CYS A 13 15.25 -29.30 1.67
C CYS A 13 14.76 -28.35 2.77
N ARG A 14 14.50 -28.86 3.97
CA ARG A 14 14.17 -28.01 5.12
C ARG A 14 15.39 -27.15 5.39
N SER A 15 15.40 -25.95 4.84
CA SER A 15 16.30 -24.91 5.25
C SER A 15 16.03 -24.64 6.73
N HIS A 16 17.08 -24.54 7.54
CA HIS A 16 16.99 -24.20 8.97
C HIS A 16 16.52 -22.74 9.19
N CYS A 17 16.05 -22.07 8.14
CA CYS A 17 15.60 -20.68 8.17
C CYS A 17 14.09 -20.60 8.38
N GLY A 18 13.64 -19.57 9.07
CA GLY A 18 12.22 -19.21 9.20
C GLY A 18 11.60 -18.75 7.88
N ILE A 19 10.29 -18.53 7.90
CA ILE A 19 9.47 -18.10 6.76
C ILE A 19 9.16 -16.62 6.92
N LEU A 20 9.31 -15.84 5.84
CA LEU A 20 8.76 -14.49 5.77
C LEU A 20 7.33 -14.53 5.25
N THR A 21 6.38 -14.01 6.01
CA THR A 21 4.98 -13.86 5.56
C THR A 21 4.58 -12.39 5.56
N GLY A 22 4.37 -11.83 4.37
CA GLY A 22 3.77 -10.50 4.25
C GLY A 22 2.26 -10.54 4.46
N LEU A 23 1.73 -9.55 5.18
CA LEU A 23 0.30 -9.37 5.41
C LEU A 23 -0.14 -7.99 4.93
N GLY A 24 -1.10 -7.92 4.00
CA GLY A 24 -1.86 -6.70 3.74
C GLY A 24 -2.85 -6.49 4.89
N VAL A 25 -2.67 -5.43 5.67
CA VAL A 25 -3.50 -5.17 6.86
C VAL A 25 -4.62 -4.16 6.61
N GLY A 26 -4.91 -3.86 5.34
CA GLY A 26 -5.97 -2.93 4.98
C GLY A 26 -5.56 -1.45 5.05
N PRO A 27 -6.44 -0.53 4.65
CA PRO A 27 -6.10 0.88 4.42
C PRO A 27 -6.23 1.77 5.66
N GLY A 28 -6.79 1.25 6.78
CA GLY A 28 -6.94 2.07 7.98
C GLY A 28 -7.76 1.44 9.09
N ASP A 29 -8.94 0.92 8.78
CA ASP A 29 -9.82 0.25 9.72
C ASP A 29 -9.30 -1.16 10.04
N PRO A 30 -9.04 -1.50 11.33
CA PRO A 30 -8.63 -2.84 11.75
C PRO A 30 -9.61 -3.96 11.39
N ASP A 31 -10.89 -3.66 11.22
CA ASP A 31 -11.90 -4.64 10.84
C ASP A 31 -11.84 -5.00 9.34
N LEU A 32 -11.05 -4.26 8.55
CA LEU A 32 -10.75 -4.58 7.16
C LEU A 32 -9.51 -5.48 7.00
N ILE A 33 -8.91 -5.94 8.09
CA ILE A 33 -7.90 -7.01 8.04
C ILE A 33 -8.60 -8.30 7.63
N THR A 34 -8.06 -8.99 6.62
CA THR A 34 -8.63 -10.28 6.23
C THR A 34 -8.48 -11.31 7.37
N VAL A 35 -9.45 -12.21 7.53
CA VAL A 35 -9.39 -13.27 8.56
C VAL A 35 -8.06 -14.03 8.50
N LYS A 36 -7.57 -14.32 7.30
CA LYS A 36 -6.28 -15.00 7.13
C LYS A 36 -5.10 -14.17 7.63
N ALA A 37 -5.08 -12.86 7.33
CA ALA A 37 -4.04 -11.97 7.81
C ALA A 37 -4.08 -11.83 9.34
N LEU A 38 -5.26 -11.70 9.92
CA LEU A 38 -5.46 -11.63 11.36
C LEU A 38 -4.94 -12.91 12.06
N THR A 39 -5.34 -14.09 11.56
CA THR A 39 -4.86 -15.37 12.11
C THR A 39 -3.33 -15.49 12.06
N CYS A 40 -2.71 -15.07 10.93
CA CYS A 40 -1.26 -15.09 10.81
C CYS A 40 -0.60 -14.09 11.78
N LEU A 41 -1.18 -12.92 11.97
CA LEU A 41 -0.70 -11.88 12.87
C LEU A 41 -0.73 -12.36 14.33
N GLU A 42 -1.84 -12.93 14.77
CA GLU A 42 -2.03 -13.42 16.15
C GLU A 42 -1.10 -14.58 16.51
N GLN A 43 -0.75 -15.42 15.52
CA GLN A 43 0.16 -16.57 15.72
C GLN A 43 1.64 -16.20 15.59
N ALA A 44 1.97 -15.01 15.12
CA ALA A 44 3.34 -14.60 14.87
C ALA A 44 4.12 -14.37 16.18
N ALA A 45 5.33 -14.93 16.27
CA ALA A 45 6.26 -14.59 17.35
C ALA A 45 6.97 -13.26 17.10
N VAL A 46 7.25 -12.93 15.82
CA VAL A 46 7.92 -11.70 15.39
C VAL A 46 7.06 -10.98 14.37
N VAL A 47 6.74 -9.71 14.64
CA VAL A 47 5.94 -8.86 13.78
C VAL A 47 6.75 -7.63 13.36
N ALA A 48 7.12 -7.59 12.08
CA ALA A 48 7.80 -6.45 11.46
C ALA A 48 6.77 -5.53 10.77
N TYR A 49 7.06 -4.24 10.72
CA TYR A 49 6.23 -3.24 10.04
C TYR A 49 7.03 -1.97 9.73
N PRO A 50 6.59 -1.15 8.75
CA PRO A 50 7.20 0.14 8.49
C PRO A 50 7.03 1.09 9.69
N ARG A 51 8.13 1.70 10.12
CA ARG A 51 8.12 2.76 11.12
C ARG A 51 7.54 4.05 10.51
N GLY A 52 6.81 4.83 11.30
CA GLY A 52 6.32 6.13 10.87
C GLY A 52 7.41 7.21 10.87
N ARG A 53 7.06 8.39 10.35
CA ARG A 53 7.98 9.52 10.26
C ARG A 53 8.39 10.01 11.66
N GLN A 54 9.66 10.39 11.80
CA GLN A 54 10.21 11.01 13.03
C GLN A 54 9.92 10.20 14.32
N GLY A 55 9.85 8.87 14.20
CA GLY A 55 9.61 7.99 15.34
C GLY A 55 8.12 7.85 15.75
N ALA A 56 7.20 8.52 15.06
CA ALA A 56 5.76 8.29 15.26
C ALA A 56 5.36 6.89 14.78
N PRO A 57 4.27 6.30 15.31
CA PRO A 57 3.74 5.04 14.82
C PRO A 57 3.33 5.13 13.33
N GLY A 58 3.81 4.19 12.51
CA GLY A 58 3.40 4.04 11.12
C GLY A 58 1.94 3.62 10.98
N LEU A 59 1.36 3.76 9.78
CA LEU A 59 -0.05 3.41 9.57
C LEU A 59 -0.28 1.90 9.81
N ALA A 60 0.54 1.02 9.26
CA ALA A 60 0.43 -0.42 9.49
C ALA A 60 0.50 -0.77 10.99
N GLN A 61 1.42 -0.14 11.75
CA GLN A 61 1.52 -0.32 13.20
C GLN A 61 0.24 0.10 13.92
N ARG A 62 -0.36 1.24 13.55
CA ARG A 62 -1.63 1.72 14.15
C ARG A 62 -2.78 0.76 13.89
N ILE A 63 -2.88 0.24 12.66
CA ILE A 63 -3.94 -0.69 12.27
C ILE A 63 -3.88 -1.98 13.11
N ILE A 64 -2.68 -2.49 13.40
CA ILE A 64 -2.53 -3.77 14.12
C ILE A 64 -2.35 -3.59 15.63
N ALA A 65 -2.26 -2.38 16.16
CA ALA A 65 -1.86 -2.09 17.55
C ALA A 65 -2.68 -2.90 18.58
N ASP A 66 -4.00 -2.89 18.46
CA ASP A 66 -4.91 -3.57 19.38
C ASP A 66 -4.99 -5.10 19.17
N ARG A 67 -4.33 -5.60 18.11
CA ARG A 67 -4.25 -7.03 17.79
C ARG A 67 -2.91 -7.66 18.17
N LEU A 68 -1.95 -6.85 18.61
CA LEU A 68 -0.64 -7.34 19.05
C LEU A 68 -0.69 -7.85 20.48
N ALA A 69 -0.16 -9.05 20.70
CA ALA A 69 -0.03 -9.61 22.04
C ALA A 69 1.30 -9.17 22.70
N PRO A 70 1.34 -9.03 24.04
CA PRO A 70 2.52 -8.55 24.75
C PRO A 70 3.79 -9.42 24.57
N HIS A 71 3.63 -10.69 24.22
CA HIS A 71 4.74 -11.63 24.03
C HIS A 71 5.36 -11.55 22.63
N GLN A 72 4.72 -10.86 21.69
CA GLN A 72 5.21 -10.73 20.33
C GLN A 72 6.37 -9.75 20.25
N HIS A 73 7.45 -10.16 19.61
CA HIS A 73 8.58 -9.28 19.34
C HIS A 73 8.25 -8.35 18.17
N GLN A 74 8.22 -7.05 18.43
CA GLN A 74 7.96 -6.04 17.41
C GLN A 74 9.27 -5.59 16.77
N LEU A 75 9.33 -5.61 15.43
CA LEU A 75 10.48 -5.22 14.62
C LEU A 75 10.11 -4.06 13.70
N PRO A 76 10.15 -2.81 14.18
CA PRO A 76 9.90 -1.64 13.35
C PRO A 76 11.07 -1.40 12.39
N LEU A 77 10.78 -1.30 11.08
CA LEU A 77 11.75 -1.12 10.01
C LEU A 77 11.68 0.29 9.43
N ASP A 78 12.83 0.89 9.16
CA ASP A 78 12.91 2.25 8.64
C ASP A 78 12.86 2.25 7.11
N PHE A 79 11.87 2.97 6.55
CA PHE A 79 11.72 3.21 5.12
C PHE A 79 11.57 4.72 4.90
N PRO A 80 12.57 5.37 4.30
CA PRO A 80 12.54 6.81 4.10
C PRO A 80 11.51 7.21 3.04
N TYR A 81 10.88 8.38 3.24
CA TYR A 81 9.93 8.97 2.30
C TYR A 81 10.67 9.91 1.34
N VAL A 82 11.52 9.35 0.50
CA VAL A 82 12.36 10.07 -0.47
C VAL A 82 12.16 9.50 -1.87
N LEU A 83 12.66 10.19 -2.89
CA LEU A 83 12.59 9.74 -4.29
C LEU A 83 13.93 9.21 -4.80
N GLU A 84 15.01 9.48 -4.10
CA GLU A 84 16.36 9.09 -4.46
C GLU A 84 16.52 7.57 -4.40
N ALA A 85 16.75 6.96 -5.55
CA ALA A 85 16.80 5.51 -5.69
C ALA A 85 17.87 4.85 -4.82
N GLU A 86 19.05 5.45 -4.72
CA GLU A 86 20.16 4.93 -3.92
C GLU A 86 19.83 4.90 -2.41
N ILE A 87 19.14 5.93 -1.90
CA ILE A 87 18.73 6.00 -0.49
C ILE A 87 17.65 4.94 -0.20
N LEU A 88 16.73 4.75 -1.15
CA LEU A 88 15.69 3.73 -1.03
C LEU A 88 16.28 2.33 -1.05
N GLU A 89 17.20 2.06 -1.97
CA GLU A 89 17.85 0.75 -2.08
C GLU A 89 18.65 0.40 -0.81
N ASP A 90 19.44 1.34 -0.28
CA ASP A 90 20.16 1.16 0.98
C ASP A 90 19.20 0.87 2.15
N ALA A 91 18.08 1.57 2.23
CA ALA A 91 17.07 1.33 3.26
C ALA A 91 16.43 -0.06 3.14
N TRP A 92 16.12 -0.52 1.92
CA TRP A 92 15.58 -1.87 1.70
C TRP A 92 16.59 -2.96 2.08
N GLN A 93 17.88 -2.76 1.75
CA GLN A 93 18.94 -3.69 2.14
C GLN A 93 19.09 -3.76 3.67
N LYS A 94 19.09 -2.61 4.36
CA LYS A 94 19.16 -2.56 5.83
C LYS A 94 17.96 -3.24 6.48
N ALA A 95 16.75 -2.99 5.97
CA ALA A 95 15.54 -3.64 6.46
C ALA A 95 15.58 -5.17 6.21
N ALA A 96 16.06 -5.59 5.03
CA ALA A 96 16.23 -6.99 4.68
C ALA A 96 17.22 -7.69 5.61
N GLU A 97 18.34 -7.04 5.93
CA GLU A 97 19.32 -7.59 6.87
C GLU A 97 18.74 -7.75 8.29
N GLN A 98 17.97 -6.77 8.78
CA GLN A 98 17.31 -6.89 10.09
C GLN A 98 16.34 -8.08 10.14
N VAL A 99 15.53 -8.25 9.10
CA VAL A 99 14.59 -9.39 8.99
C VAL A 99 15.37 -10.71 8.86
N TRP A 100 16.45 -10.71 8.08
CA TRP A 100 17.30 -11.89 7.91
C TRP A 100 17.93 -12.36 9.21
N GLN A 101 18.36 -11.46 10.10
CA GLN A 101 18.92 -11.81 11.40
C GLN A 101 17.97 -12.65 12.25
N VAL A 102 16.66 -12.49 12.09
CA VAL A 102 15.62 -13.30 12.74
C VAL A 102 15.40 -14.62 11.99
N LEU A 103 15.18 -14.53 10.67
CA LEU A 103 14.88 -15.70 9.83
C LEU A 103 15.99 -16.77 9.86
N ARG A 104 17.26 -16.36 9.82
CA ARG A 104 18.40 -17.29 9.85
C ARG A 104 18.49 -18.09 11.16
N GLN A 105 17.84 -17.64 12.23
CA GLN A 105 17.75 -18.35 13.51
C GLN A 105 16.60 -19.37 13.54
N GLY A 106 15.89 -19.56 12.40
CA GLY A 106 14.77 -20.47 12.28
C GLY A 106 13.44 -19.87 12.78
N GLN A 107 13.40 -18.56 13.10
CA GLN A 107 12.19 -17.88 13.54
C GLN A 107 11.43 -17.29 12.35
N ASP A 108 10.14 -17.54 12.29
CA ASP A 108 9.24 -16.94 11.30
C ASP A 108 9.04 -15.45 11.58
N VAL A 109 8.95 -14.64 10.51
CA VAL A 109 8.65 -13.22 10.57
C VAL A 109 7.38 -12.94 9.78
N VAL A 110 6.44 -12.26 10.41
CA VAL A 110 5.28 -11.64 9.75
C VAL A 110 5.60 -10.16 9.50
N PHE A 111 5.39 -9.69 8.28
CA PHE A 111 5.53 -8.28 7.94
C PHE A 111 4.17 -7.67 7.63
N ALA A 112 3.68 -6.79 8.50
CA ALA A 112 2.44 -6.05 8.30
C ALA A 112 2.67 -4.80 7.43
N CYS A 113 1.91 -4.67 6.35
CA CYS A 113 1.96 -3.52 5.45
C CYS A 113 0.57 -2.96 5.22
N GLU A 114 0.42 -1.65 5.25
CA GLU A 114 -0.85 -0.99 4.95
C GLU A 114 -1.33 -1.31 3.53
N GLY A 115 -2.66 -1.40 3.37
CA GLY A 115 -3.31 -1.74 2.12
C GLY A 115 -3.13 -3.20 1.73
N ASP A 116 -2.78 -3.43 0.46
CA ASP A 116 -2.50 -4.74 -0.14
C ASP A 116 -1.03 -4.85 -0.56
N LEU A 117 -0.47 -6.04 -0.42
CA LEU A 117 0.96 -6.30 -0.71
C LEU A 117 1.34 -6.22 -2.19
N GLY A 118 0.39 -6.44 -3.08
CA GLY A 118 0.59 -6.36 -4.53
C GLY A 118 0.36 -4.97 -5.09
N PHE A 119 -0.02 -3.99 -4.25
CA PHE A 119 -0.47 -2.68 -4.68
C PHE A 119 0.44 -1.56 -4.12
N TYR A 120 1.51 -1.23 -4.84
CA TYR A 120 2.51 -0.18 -4.48
C TYR A 120 3.09 -0.34 -3.07
N SER A 121 3.34 -1.58 -2.68
CA SER A 121 3.70 -1.94 -1.32
C SER A 121 5.22 -1.96 -1.09
N THR A 122 5.64 -1.47 0.06
CA THR A 122 7.02 -1.56 0.57
C THR A 122 7.47 -3.02 0.75
N PHE A 123 6.55 -3.95 1.03
CA PHE A 123 6.86 -5.38 1.15
C PHE A 123 7.50 -5.94 -0.12
N THR A 124 7.11 -5.46 -1.30
CA THR A 124 7.67 -5.94 -2.57
C THR A 124 9.19 -5.76 -2.60
N TYR A 125 9.68 -4.59 -2.22
CA TYR A 125 11.11 -4.26 -2.23
C TYR A 125 11.88 -5.02 -1.15
N LEU A 126 11.32 -5.13 0.07
CA LEU A 126 11.88 -5.96 1.14
C LEU A 126 12.03 -7.42 0.70
N ALA A 127 10.98 -7.99 0.10
CA ALA A 127 10.98 -9.37 -0.37
C ALA A 127 11.99 -9.59 -1.51
N GLN A 128 12.13 -8.63 -2.43
CA GLN A 128 13.12 -8.66 -3.51
C GLN A 128 14.55 -8.60 -2.96
N ALA A 129 14.85 -7.71 -2.01
CA ALA A 129 16.16 -7.58 -1.38
C ALA A 129 16.54 -8.88 -0.65
N LEU A 130 15.63 -9.49 0.10
CA LEU A 130 15.84 -10.78 0.75
C LEU A 130 16.06 -11.92 -0.25
N ALA A 131 15.24 -12.02 -1.29
CA ALA A 131 15.34 -13.08 -2.28
C ALA A 131 16.63 -13.00 -3.11
N ALA A 132 17.16 -11.79 -3.36
CA ALA A 132 18.41 -11.58 -4.08
C ALA A 132 19.60 -12.21 -3.35
N HIS A 133 19.64 -12.12 -2.02
CA HIS A 133 20.71 -12.68 -1.19
C HIS A 133 20.42 -14.09 -0.67
N HIS A 134 19.14 -14.47 -0.56
CA HIS A 134 18.67 -15.73 0.01
C HIS A 134 17.63 -16.40 -0.91
N PRO A 135 18.04 -16.95 -2.05
CA PRO A 135 17.14 -17.46 -3.09
C PRO A 135 16.27 -18.65 -2.67
N ASN A 136 16.67 -19.35 -1.60
CA ASN A 136 15.90 -20.47 -1.03
C ASN A 136 14.94 -20.07 0.09
N LEU A 137 14.88 -18.78 0.46
CA LEU A 137 13.97 -18.27 1.49
C LEU A 137 12.51 -18.44 1.05
N ILE A 138 11.70 -19.02 1.93
CA ILE A 138 10.26 -19.12 1.69
C ILE A 138 9.62 -17.80 2.03
N ILE A 139 9.01 -17.16 1.02
CA ILE A 139 8.28 -15.90 1.16
C ILE A 139 6.80 -16.14 0.82
N ARG A 140 5.92 -15.88 1.77
CA ARG A 140 4.46 -16.01 1.61
C ARG A 140 3.81 -14.64 1.57
N ARG A 141 2.62 -14.56 0.96
CA ARG A 141 1.83 -13.33 0.85
C ARG A 141 0.39 -13.61 1.20
N VAL A 142 -0.19 -12.76 2.05
CA VAL A 142 -1.61 -12.75 2.37
C VAL A 142 -2.16 -11.40 1.90
N PRO A 143 -3.11 -11.37 0.95
CA PRO A 143 -3.62 -10.12 0.41
C PRO A 143 -4.39 -9.31 1.46
N GLY A 144 -4.48 -8.01 1.23
CA GLY A 144 -5.28 -7.06 2.00
C GLY A 144 -6.23 -6.26 1.11
N ILE A 145 -6.96 -5.32 1.70
CA ILE A 145 -7.81 -4.38 0.98
C ILE A 145 -6.99 -3.14 0.64
N CYS A 146 -6.91 -2.78 -0.64
CA CYS A 146 -6.22 -1.57 -1.07
C CYS A 146 -7.08 -0.31 -0.89
N SER A 147 -6.45 0.85 -0.76
CA SER A 147 -7.13 2.12 -0.50
C SER A 147 -8.16 2.53 -1.56
N PRO A 148 -8.02 2.27 -2.88
CA PRO A 148 -9.08 2.58 -3.84
C PRO A 148 -10.40 1.85 -3.55
N MET A 149 -10.33 0.57 -3.13
CA MET A 149 -11.54 -0.20 -2.79
C MET A 149 -12.25 0.34 -1.55
N ALA A 150 -11.49 0.74 -0.53
CA ALA A 150 -12.06 1.37 0.65
C ALA A 150 -12.66 2.74 0.34
N ALA A 151 -12.01 3.52 -0.52
CA ALA A 151 -12.49 4.84 -0.92
C ALA A 151 -13.83 4.78 -1.67
N VAL A 152 -13.96 3.89 -2.65
CA VAL A 152 -15.23 3.78 -3.39
C VAL A 152 -16.34 3.18 -2.52
N SER A 153 -16.02 2.32 -1.56
CA SER A 153 -16.98 1.86 -0.54
C SER A 153 -17.47 3.02 0.33
N ALA A 154 -16.57 3.92 0.74
CA ALA A 154 -16.92 5.10 1.51
C ALA A 154 -17.75 6.11 0.69
N LEU A 155 -17.51 6.20 -0.62
CA LEU A 155 -18.31 7.02 -1.55
C LEU A 155 -19.66 6.38 -1.90
N GLY A 156 -19.90 5.12 -1.57
CA GLY A 156 -21.12 4.39 -1.92
C GLY A 156 -21.27 4.12 -3.42
N ILE A 157 -20.15 4.04 -4.16
CA ILE A 157 -20.11 3.79 -5.61
C ILE A 157 -19.28 2.57 -5.95
N PRO A 158 -19.53 1.88 -7.07
CA PRO A 158 -18.61 0.86 -7.57
C PRO A 158 -17.34 1.51 -8.14
N LEU A 159 -16.19 0.82 -8.03
CA LEU A 159 -14.96 1.29 -8.68
C LEU A 159 -15.09 1.20 -10.21
N THR A 160 -15.62 0.09 -10.71
CA THR A 160 -15.84 -0.15 -12.13
C THR A 160 -17.21 -0.79 -12.37
N LEU A 161 -17.77 -0.56 -13.55
CA LEU A 161 -18.99 -1.18 -14.04
C LEU A 161 -18.70 -1.89 -15.37
N GLN A 162 -19.26 -3.07 -15.58
CA GLN A 162 -19.21 -3.81 -16.85
C GLN A 162 -17.83 -3.79 -17.54
N SER A 163 -17.71 -2.98 -18.61
CA SER A 163 -16.52 -2.87 -19.46
C SER A 163 -15.63 -1.66 -19.13
N ASP A 164 -15.86 -0.99 -18.01
CA ASP A 164 -15.06 0.16 -17.59
C ASP A 164 -13.58 -0.18 -17.57
N LYS A 165 -12.77 0.63 -18.22
CA LYS A 165 -11.31 0.56 -18.15
C LYS A 165 -10.86 1.41 -16.97
N LEU A 166 -10.08 0.82 -16.10
CA LEU A 166 -9.54 1.45 -14.90
C LEU A 166 -8.06 1.79 -15.10
N VAL A 167 -7.72 3.05 -14.87
CA VAL A 167 -6.32 3.49 -14.73
C VAL A 167 -6.04 3.89 -13.30
N ILE A 168 -4.90 3.45 -12.77
CA ILE A 168 -4.42 3.85 -11.46
C ILE A 168 -3.05 4.50 -11.60
N LEU A 169 -2.96 5.76 -11.20
CA LEU A 169 -1.71 6.53 -11.19
C LEU A 169 -1.21 6.63 -9.73
N PRO A 170 -0.09 5.97 -9.39
CA PRO A 170 0.39 5.86 -8.00
C PRO A 170 0.94 7.17 -7.43
N ALA A 171 1.38 8.05 -8.33
CA ALA A 171 1.78 9.43 -8.09
C ALA A 171 1.70 10.14 -9.44
N LEU A 172 1.48 11.44 -9.43
CA LEU A 172 1.46 12.20 -10.67
C LEU A 172 2.77 12.96 -10.83
N TYR A 173 3.61 12.50 -11.75
CA TYR A 173 4.85 13.16 -12.15
C TYR A 173 4.64 14.10 -13.33
N SER A 174 3.61 13.87 -14.13
CA SER A 174 3.23 14.67 -15.29
C SER A 174 1.72 14.77 -15.43
N LEU A 175 1.20 15.99 -15.61
CA LEU A 175 -0.22 16.20 -15.92
C LEU A 175 -0.61 15.57 -17.26
N ALA A 176 0.33 15.42 -18.19
CA ALA A 176 0.08 14.79 -19.48
C ALA A 176 -0.34 13.32 -19.33
N ASP A 177 0.22 12.60 -18.36
CA ASP A 177 -0.14 11.20 -18.10
C ASP A 177 -1.61 11.08 -17.65
N LEU A 178 -2.06 12.00 -16.78
CA LEU A 178 -3.45 12.07 -16.39
C LEU A 178 -4.35 12.48 -17.56
N ASP A 179 -3.96 13.52 -18.29
CA ASP A 179 -4.71 14.05 -19.44
C ASP A 179 -4.93 12.95 -20.50
N GLN A 180 -3.89 12.18 -20.80
CA GLN A 180 -3.97 11.03 -21.70
C GLN A 180 -4.84 9.89 -21.13
N ALA A 181 -4.75 9.59 -19.84
CA ALA A 181 -5.58 8.56 -19.21
C ALA A 181 -7.06 8.89 -19.31
N LEU A 182 -7.43 10.16 -19.12
CA LEU A 182 -8.81 10.67 -19.21
C LEU A 182 -9.39 10.61 -20.65
N ASP A 183 -8.57 10.37 -21.68
CA ASP A 183 -9.04 10.23 -23.06
C ASP A 183 -9.66 8.87 -23.36
N TRP A 184 -9.32 7.83 -22.58
CA TRP A 184 -9.71 6.46 -22.90
C TRP A 184 -10.18 5.60 -21.72
N ALA A 185 -9.92 6.02 -20.49
CA ALA A 185 -10.33 5.29 -19.30
C ALA A 185 -11.63 5.86 -18.73
N GLU A 186 -12.61 5.00 -18.48
CA GLU A 186 -13.86 5.38 -17.83
C GLU A 186 -13.66 5.70 -16.35
N VAL A 187 -12.62 5.14 -15.73
CA VAL A 187 -12.28 5.41 -14.32
C VAL A 187 -10.78 5.65 -14.16
N THR A 188 -10.42 6.75 -13.55
CA THR A 188 -9.03 7.05 -13.18
C THR A 188 -8.92 7.28 -11.69
N VAL A 189 -7.98 6.59 -11.05
CA VAL A 189 -7.64 6.77 -9.63
C VAL A 189 -6.26 7.39 -9.52
N LEU A 190 -6.17 8.53 -8.82
CA LEU A 190 -4.90 9.16 -8.47
C LEU A 190 -4.59 8.89 -7.00
N LEU A 191 -3.44 8.29 -6.71
CA LEU A 191 -2.94 8.18 -5.34
C LEU A 191 -2.04 9.38 -5.03
N LYS A 192 -1.95 9.76 -3.73
CA LYS A 192 -1.05 10.82 -3.25
C LYS A 192 -1.28 12.17 -3.96
N VAL A 193 -2.54 12.52 -4.19
CA VAL A 193 -2.92 13.71 -4.96
C VAL A 193 -2.58 15.02 -4.25
N ASN A 194 -2.16 14.98 -3.00
CA ASN A 194 -1.93 16.12 -2.13
C ASN A 194 -1.02 17.22 -2.72
N SER A 195 0.11 16.84 -3.33
CA SER A 195 1.08 17.81 -3.85
C SER A 195 0.71 18.41 -5.21
N VAL A 196 -0.24 17.79 -5.92
CA VAL A 196 -0.60 18.14 -7.30
C VAL A 196 -2.08 18.55 -7.46
N TYR A 197 -2.81 18.63 -6.35
CA TYR A 197 -4.25 18.91 -6.35
C TYR A 197 -4.63 20.16 -7.17
N PRO A 198 -3.99 21.33 -7.01
CA PRO A 198 -4.38 22.52 -7.76
C PRO A 198 -4.27 22.34 -9.27
N GLN A 199 -3.20 21.68 -9.74
CA GLN A 199 -2.98 21.43 -11.16
C GLN A 199 -3.97 20.41 -11.72
N VAL A 200 -4.26 19.36 -10.95
CA VAL A 200 -5.28 18.35 -11.30
C VAL A 200 -6.65 18.98 -11.34
N TRP A 201 -7.02 19.80 -10.34
CA TRP A 201 -8.30 20.49 -10.31
C TRP A 201 -8.50 21.38 -11.55
N ALA A 202 -7.48 22.17 -11.92
CA ALA A 202 -7.53 23.02 -13.12
C ALA A 202 -7.68 22.21 -14.42
N LEU A 203 -7.05 21.03 -14.52
CA LEU A 203 -7.22 20.11 -15.63
C LEU A 203 -8.66 19.58 -15.70
N LEU A 204 -9.18 19.08 -14.56
CA LEU A 204 -10.56 18.56 -14.49
C LEU A 204 -11.60 19.63 -14.79
N GLN A 205 -11.37 20.89 -14.38
CA GLN A 205 -12.22 22.03 -14.72
C GLN A 205 -12.29 22.24 -16.24
N ARG A 206 -11.14 22.25 -16.93
CA ARG A 206 -11.09 22.38 -18.41
C ARG A 206 -11.81 21.24 -19.12
N ARG A 207 -11.71 20.02 -18.54
CA ARG A 207 -12.39 18.81 -19.05
C ARG A 207 -13.85 18.67 -18.61
N GLN A 208 -14.36 19.57 -17.78
CA GLN A 208 -15.73 19.53 -17.23
C GLN A 208 -16.00 18.25 -16.40
N LEU A 209 -14.98 17.71 -15.73
CA LEU A 209 -15.05 16.46 -14.95
C LEU A 209 -15.13 16.67 -13.44
N LEU A 210 -15.18 17.93 -12.93
CA LEU A 210 -15.18 18.22 -11.49
C LEU A 210 -16.36 17.59 -10.76
N HIS A 211 -17.57 17.59 -11.36
CA HIS A 211 -18.78 17.01 -10.77
C HIS A 211 -18.75 15.47 -10.69
N GLN A 212 -17.85 14.85 -11.43
CA GLN A 212 -17.67 13.39 -11.49
C GLN A 212 -16.39 12.94 -10.78
N SER A 213 -15.79 13.85 -10.04
CA SER A 213 -14.52 13.63 -9.35
C SER A 213 -14.70 13.78 -7.84
N SER A 214 -14.11 12.89 -7.09
CA SER A 214 -14.17 12.88 -5.63
C SER A 214 -12.79 12.66 -5.04
N VAL A 215 -12.53 13.24 -3.87
CA VAL A 215 -11.34 12.98 -3.06
C VAL A 215 -11.75 12.29 -1.77
N VAL A 216 -11.05 11.23 -1.42
CA VAL A 216 -11.15 10.57 -0.13
C VAL A 216 -9.81 10.69 0.60
N VAL A 217 -9.85 11.30 1.76
CA VAL A 217 -8.72 11.47 2.66
C VAL A 217 -8.79 10.38 3.71
N ARG A 218 -7.66 9.71 3.98
CA ARG A 218 -7.54 8.68 5.02
C ARG A 218 -8.67 7.63 4.97
N ALA A 219 -8.88 7.08 3.77
CA ALA A 219 -9.94 6.10 3.52
C ALA A 219 -9.95 5.00 4.59
N SER A 220 -11.12 4.76 5.19
CA SER A 220 -11.40 3.84 6.29
C SER A 220 -10.74 4.15 7.66
N GLN A 221 -10.01 5.26 7.81
CA GLN A 221 -9.50 5.67 9.11
C GLN A 221 -10.58 6.45 9.88
N LEU A 222 -10.42 6.58 11.20
CA LEU A 222 -11.39 7.29 12.07
C LEU A 222 -11.58 8.76 11.69
N ASP A 223 -10.56 9.37 11.12
CA ASP A 223 -10.53 10.76 10.65
C ASP A 223 -10.63 10.86 9.13
N GLN A 224 -11.37 9.92 8.51
CA GLN A 224 -11.70 9.95 7.09
C GLN A 224 -12.50 11.20 6.72
N GLU A 225 -12.13 11.84 5.61
CA GLU A 225 -12.87 12.93 5.00
C GLU A 225 -13.22 12.59 3.55
N ILE A 226 -14.40 13.05 3.10
CA ILE A 226 -14.87 12.84 1.74
C ILE A 226 -15.22 14.19 1.13
N TYR A 227 -14.69 14.45 -0.06
CA TYR A 227 -15.02 15.60 -0.90
C TYR A 227 -15.59 15.07 -2.21
N ASP A 228 -16.90 14.96 -2.27
CA ASP A 228 -17.66 14.65 -3.48
C ASP A 228 -17.88 15.93 -4.29
N ASP A 229 -17.99 15.84 -5.61
CA ASP A 229 -18.19 16.99 -6.48
C ASP A 229 -17.15 18.11 -6.27
N LEU A 230 -15.99 17.93 -6.87
CA LEU A 230 -14.84 18.83 -6.68
C LEU A 230 -15.05 20.25 -7.23
N SER A 231 -16.16 20.54 -7.93
CA SER A 231 -16.50 21.90 -8.34
C SER A 231 -16.67 22.86 -7.15
N ARG A 232 -16.99 22.31 -5.98
CA ARG A 232 -17.19 23.05 -4.72
C ARG A 232 -15.87 23.29 -3.95
N TYR A 233 -14.79 22.66 -4.38
CA TYR A 233 -13.54 22.62 -3.62
C TYR A 233 -12.33 23.01 -4.48
N PRO A 234 -12.22 24.27 -4.95
CA PRO A 234 -11.11 24.70 -5.80
C PRO A 234 -9.75 24.67 -5.08
N GLU A 235 -9.77 24.79 -3.76
CA GLU A 235 -8.58 24.81 -2.90
C GLU A 235 -8.75 23.82 -1.75
N LEU A 236 -8.00 22.72 -1.80
CA LEU A 236 -7.91 21.75 -0.70
C LEU A 236 -6.44 21.57 -0.30
N GLN A 237 -6.20 21.60 1.01
CA GLN A 237 -4.94 21.17 1.58
C GLN A 237 -5.06 19.72 2.01
N LEU A 238 -4.53 18.83 1.21
CA LEU A 238 -4.68 17.39 1.38
C LEU A 238 -3.44 16.78 2.06
N PRO A 239 -3.62 15.85 3.00
CA PRO A 239 -2.52 15.08 3.57
C PRO A 239 -2.02 14.01 2.59
N TYR A 240 -0.91 13.36 2.92
CA TYR A 240 -0.29 12.31 2.11
C TYR A 240 -1.27 11.15 1.76
N PHE A 241 -2.05 10.69 2.73
CA PHE A 241 -3.06 9.65 2.52
C PHE A 241 -4.35 10.22 1.92
N SER A 242 -4.25 10.75 0.71
CA SER A 242 -5.38 11.23 -0.07
C SER A 242 -5.35 10.60 -1.45
N LEU A 243 -6.50 10.16 -1.90
CA LEU A 243 -6.69 9.66 -3.26
C LEU A 243 -7.90 10.33 -3.92
N MET A 244 -7.84 10.43 -5.23
CA MET A 244 -8.92 10.98 -6.06
C MET A 244 -9.47 9.88 -6.96
N VAL A 245 -10.79 9.84 -7.10
CA VAL A 245 -11.49 9.00 -8.07
C VAL A 245 -12.16 9.91 -9.08
N ILE A 246 -11.89 9.69 -10.36
CA ILE A 246 -12.45 10.44 -11.49
C ILE A 246 -13.22 9.43 -12.34
N ARG A 247 -14.49 9.73 -12.64
CA ARG A 247 -15.30 8.94 -13.58
C ARG A 247 -15.50 9.76 -14.84
N CYS A 248 -15.10 9.19 -15.97
CA CYS A 248 -15.37 9.78 -17.27
C CYS A 248 -16.70 9.25 -17.82
N PRO A 249 -17.48 10.06 -18.52
CA PRO A 249 -18.78 9.67 -19.08
C PRO A 249 -18.66 8.62 -20.18
#